data_fa65faebee2330a9cd96923e7286d258
#
_entry.id   fa65faebee2330a9cd96923e7286d258
#
_cell.length_a   1.000
_cell.length_b   1.000
_cell.length_c   1.000
_cell.angle_alpha   90.00
_cell.angle_beta   90.00
_cell.angle_gamma   90.00
#
_symmetry.space_group_name_H-M   'P 1'
#
loop_
_entity.id
_entity.type
_entity.pdbx_description
1 polymer ?
#
loop_
_entity_poly.entity_id
_entity_poly.type
_entity_poly.pdbx_seq_one_letter_code
_entity_poly.pdbx_strand_id
1 'polypeptide(L)'
;MPHLASLLLAILLTGYFLPCVTDAAPASAAPPRFPSADAGQRRCSVDTVKNFYTILFGFAGVMHFIRPATFDALVPEQLPGRQRTWTYGSGVCELVAAALLSNRRTRSAGGLFSAALLLGVWPGNIYMACNYLTQQDPPRSPLAKAVAVARVPLQIPLIRGAWKIYRESPQ
;
A
#
# COMPACT_ATOMS: atom_id res chain seq x y z
N MET A 1 -15.81 -13.90 -7.42
CA MET A 1 -14.40 -14.16 -7.06
C MET A 1 -14.06 -13.35 -5.79
N PRO A 2 -14.59 -13.75 -4.60
CA PRO A 2 -14.39 -12.97 -3.37
C PRO A 2 -12.99 -13.14 -2.73
N HIS A 3 -12.28 -14.22 -3.05
CA HIS A 3 -11.08 -14.62 -2.33
C HIS A 3 -9.86 -13.70 -2.50
N LEU A 4 -9.70 -13.02 -3.64
CA LEU A 4 -8.57 -12.08 -3.86
C LEU A 4 -8.73 -10.76 -3.09
N ALA A 5 -9.96 -10.26 -3.01
CA ALA A 5 -10.25 -9.07 -2.21
C ALA A 5 -10.10 -9.35 -0.71
N SER A 6 -10.50 -10.56 -0.27
CA SER A 6 -10.32 -11.02 1.12
C SER A 6 -8.85 -11.23 1.46
N LEU A 7 -8.04 -11.74 0.52
CA LEU A 7 -6.60 -11.93 0.72
C LEU A 7 -5.88 -10.57 0.83
N LEU A 8 -6.22 -9.62 -0.03
CA LEU A 8 -5.67 -8.26 0.05
C LEU A 8 -6.11 -7.55 1.34
N LEU A 9 -7.35 -7.73 1.77
CA LEU A 9 -7.85 -7.19 3.03
C LEU A 9 -7.16 -7.85 4.23
N ALA A 10 -6.93 -9.17 4.19
CA ALA A 10 -6.22 -9.91 5.24
C ALA A 10 -4.75 -9.48 5.32
N ILE A 11 -4.07 -9.27 4.18
CA ILE A 11 -2.70 -8.75 4.13
C ILE A 11 -2.64 -7.32 4.67
N LEU A 12 -3.65 -6.48 4.36
CA LEU A 12 -3.76 -5.12 4.87
C LEU A 12 -3.99 -5.08 6.39
N LEU A 13 -4.83 -5.98 6.92
CA LEU A 13 -5.17 -6.02 8.35
C LEU A 13 -4.06 -6.66 9.19
N THR A 14 -3.41 -7.72 8.72
CA THR A 14 -2.34 -8.41 9.46
C THR A 14 -1.03 -7.64 9.47
N GLY A 15 -0.70 -6.92 8.40
CA GLY A 15 0.54 -6.13 8.31
C GLY A 15 0.57 -4.89 9.22
N TYR A 16 -0.59 -4.36 9.59
CA TYR A 16 -0.69 -3.17 10.46
C TYR A 16 -0.84 -3.49 11.95
N PHE A 17 -1.16 -4.74 12.33
CA PHE A 17 -1.59 -5.07 13.70
C PHE A 17 -0.59 -5.89 14.52
N LEU A 18 0.65 -6.14 14.02
CA LEU A 18 1.70 -6.68 14.89
C LEU A 18 2.55 -5.50 15.43
N PRO A 19 2.24 -4.97 16.63
CA PRO A 19 3.20 -4.16 17.34
C PRO A 19 4.38 -5.07 17.68
N CYS A 20 5.59 -4.62 17.39
CA CYS A 20 6.79 -5.20 17.94
C CYS A 20 6.68 -5.09 19.50
N VAL A 21 6.21 -6.16 20.14
CA VAL A 21 6.20 -6.26 21.60
C VAL A 21 7.65 -6.40 22.00
N THR A 22 8.25 -5.30 22.42
CA THR A 22 9.56 -5.31 23.04
C THR A 22 9.36 -5.33 24.56
N ASP A 23 9.83 -6.40 25.18
CA ASP A 23 10.00 -6.46 26.63
C ASP A 23 10.82 -5.26 27.11
N ALA A 24 10.20 -4.48 27.99
CA ALA A 24 10.85 -3.39 28.69
C ALA A 24 11.83 -3.97 29.72
N ALA A 25 13.12 -3.92 29.43
CA ALA A 25 14.15 -4.16 30.44
C ALA A 25 14.30 -2.94 31.36
N PRO A 26 14.52 -3.11 32.68
CA PRO A 26 14.56 -2.01 33.62
C PRO A 26 15.83 -1.14 33.45
N ALA A 27 15.64 0.15 33.62
CA ALA A 27 16.67 1.16 33.54
C ALA A 27 17.70 0.97 34.66
N SER A 28 18.96 0.70 34.30
CA SER A 28 20.13 0.80 35.21
C SER A 28 21.29 1.42 34.44
N ALA A 29 21.70 2.55 34.96
CA ALA A 29 23.00 3.24 35.00
C ALA A 29 23.99 3.15 33.80
N ALA A 30 24.44 4.37 33.42
CA ALA A 30 25.60 4.77 32.61
C ALA A 30 25.45 4.75 31.08
N PRO A 31 25.93 5.80 30.37
CA PRO A 31 25.72 5.97 28.94
C PRO A 31 26.70 5.11 28.13
N PRO A 32 26.25 4.06 27.46
CA PRO A 32 27.08 3.37 26.49
C PRO A 32 27.12 4.16 25.16
N ARG A 33 28.30 4.19 24.56
CA ARG A 33 28.51 4.67 23.16
C ARG A 33 27.87 3.76 22.10
N PHE A 34 26.68 3.21 22.37
CA PHE A 34 25.92 2.42 21.44
C PHE A 34 24.77 3.26 20.86
N PRO A 35 24.36 3.03 19.61
CA PRO A 35 23.20 3.69 19.05
C PRO A 35 22.02 3.47 20.01
N SER A 36 21.35 4.58 20.38
CA SER A 36 20.26 4.57 21.36
C SER A 36 19.24 3.49 20.98
N ALA A 37 18.67 2.81 21.98
CA ALA A 37 17.62 1.78 21.79
C ALA A 37 16.49 2.30 20.89
N ASP A 38 16.21 3.61 20.96
CA ASP A 38 15.27 4.34 20.10
C ASP A 38 15.65 4.27 18.60
N ALA A 39 16.94 4.38 18.27
CA ALA A 39 17.40 4.28 16.86
C ALA A 39 17.23 2.85 16.29
N GLY A 40 17.44 1.84 17.12
CA GLY A 40 17.20 0.43 16.75
C GLY A 40 15.72 0.14 16.53
N GLN A 41 14.88 0.63 17.39
CA GLN A 41 13.42 0.44 17.32
C GLN A 41 12.80 1.16 16.11
N ARG A 42 13.28 2.37 15.79
CA ARG A 42 12.87 3.10 14.58
C ARG A 42 13.24 2.35 13.30
N ARG A 43 14.45 1.80 13.24
CA ARG A 43 14.90 0.99 12.07
C ARG A 43 14.04 -0.24 11.87
N CYS A 44 13.77 -1.00 12.93
CA CYS A 44 12.90 -2.18 12.87
C CYS A 44 11.50 -1.82 12.36
N SER A 45 10.93 -0.73 12.85
CA SER A 45 9.62 -0.24 12.39
C SER A 45 9.60 0.14 10.90
N VAL A 46 10.62 0.86 10.41
CA VAL A 46 10.72 1.26 9.00
C VAL A 46 10.93 0.05 8.09
N ASP A 47 11.76 -0.91 8.49
CA ASP A 47 12.02 -2.11 7.69
C ASP A 47 10.77 -3.00 7.58
N THR A 48 9.98 -3.11 8.63
CA THR A 48 8.70 -3.84 8.60
C THR A 48 7.71 -3.16 7.65
N VAL A 49 7.54 -1.85 7.77
CA VAL A 49 6.64 -1.07 6.91
C VAL A 49 7.10 -1.16 5.46
N LYS A 50 8.38 -1.00 5.17
CA LYS A 50 8.96 -1.13 3.83
C LYS A 50 8.69 -2.51 3.23
N ASN A 51 8.94 -3.59 3.97
CA ASN A 51 8.70 -4.95 3.48
C ASN A 51 7.24 -5.16 3.11
N PHE A 52 6.32 -4.66 3.94
CA PHE A 52 4.89 -4.68 3.64
C PHE A 52 4.58 -4.00 2.29
N TYR A 53 5.08 -2.78 2.06
CA TYR A 53 4.83 -2.06 0.79
C TYR A 53 5.50 -2.72 -0.41
N THR A 54 6.70 -3.27 -0.23
CA THR A 54 7.38 -4.01 -1.31
C THR A 54 6.55 -5.21 -1.76
N ILE A 55 6.02 -5.98 -0.82
CA ILE A 55 5.17 -7.14 -1.13
C ILE A 55 3.83 -6.68 -1.71
N LEU A 56 3.21 -5.66 -1.12
CA LEU A 56 1.92 -5.13 -1.58
C LEU A 56 1.99 -4.67 -3.03
N PHE A 57 2.95 -3.80 -3.36
CA PHE A 57 3.12 -3.27 -4.71
C PHE A 57 3.62 -4.34 -5.69
N GLY A 58 4.53 -5.22 -5.27
CA GLY A 58 4.98 -6.32 -6.11
C GLY A 58 3.83 -7.25 -6.50
N PHE A 59 3.01 -7.65 -5.54
CA PHE A 59 1.85 -8.49 -5.79
C PHE A 59 0.78 -7.76 -6.62
N ALA A 60 0.41 -6.55 -6.25
CA ALA A 60 -0.60 -5.77 -6.97
C ALA A 60 -0.15 -5.49 -8.41
N GLY A 61 1.10 -5.05 -8.60
CA GLY A 61 1.66 -4.79 -9.92
C GLY A 61 1.61 -6.01 -10.83
N VAL A 62 2.01 -7.18 -10.33
CA VAL A 62 1.91 -8.44 -11.10
C VAL A 62 0.44 -8.77 -11.43
N MET A 63 -0.48 -8.55 -10.48
CA MET A 63 -1.91 -8.82 -10.69
C MET A 63 -2.52 -7.93 -11.79
N HIS A 64 -2.03 -6.71 -12.00
CA HIS A 64 -2.46 -5.85 -13.12
C HIS A 64 -2.21 -6.48 -14.49
N PHE A 65 -1.18 -7.33 -14.62
CA PHE A 65 -0.89 -8.05 -15.87
C PHE A 65 -1.59 -9.39 -15.96
N ILE A 66 -1.75 -10.11 -14.86
CA ILE A 66 -2.39 -11.43 -14.84
C ILE A 66 -3.91 -11.32 -14.95
N ARG A 67 -4.52 -10.32 -14.30
CA ARG A 67 -5.99 -10.12 -14.25
C ARG A 67 -6.38 -8.66 -14.51
N PRO A 68 -6.02 -8.10 -15.66
CA PRO A 68 -6.22 -6.69 -15.95
C PRO A 68 -7.69 -6.27 -15.94
N ALA A 69 -8.62 -7.14 -16.35
CA ALA A 69 -10.06 -6.85 -16.35
C ALA A 69 -10.61 -6.47 -14.97
N THR A 70 -9.98 -6.95 -13.88
CA THR A 70 -10.39 -6.58 -12.51
C THR A 70 -10.05 -5.12 -12.19
N PHE A 71 -8.97 -4.62 -12.78
CA PHE A 71 -8.46 -3.27 -12.55
C PHE A 71 -9.03 -2.25 -13.54
N ASP A 72 -9.39 -2.68 -14.77
CA ASP A 72 -10.05 -1.82 -15.77
C ASP A 72 -11.33 -1.17 -15.19
N ALA A 73 -12.08 -1.92 -14.38
CA ALA A 73 -13.29 -1.42 -13.73
C ALA A 73 -13.04 -0.30 -12.68
N LEU A 74 -11.78 -0.08 -12.28
CA LEU A 74 -11.36 0.99 -11.38
C LEU A 74 -11.06 2.29 -12.13
N VAL A 75 -10.84 2.19 -13.43
CA VAL A 75 -10.48 3.33 -14.29
C VAL A 75 -11.76 4.02 -14.74
N PRO A 76 -11.95 5.32 -14.41
CA PRO A 76 -13.09 6.07 -14.88
C PRO A 76 -13.15 6.13 -16.43
N GLU A 77 -14.35 5.97 -16.98
CA GLU A 77 -14.57 6.03 -18.44
C GLU A 77 -14.27 7.41 -19.05
N GLN A 78 -14.25 8.44 -18.21
CA GLN A 78 -13.95 9.81 -18.60
C GLN A 78 -12.46 10.04 -18.89
N LEU A 79 -11.58 9.12 -18.49
CA LEU A 79 -10.16 9.25 -18.76
C LEU A 79 -9.85 8.98 -20.24
N PRO A 80 -8.97 9.79 -20.86
CA PRO A 80 -8.63 9.63 -22.28
C PRO A 80 -7.90 8.30 -22.51
N GLY A 81 -8.22 7.66 -23.61
CA GLY A 81 -7.58 6.40 -24.01
C GLY A 81 -8.32 5.15 -23.52
N ARG A 82 -7.66 4.01 -23.64
CA ARG A 82 -8.23 2.73 -23.21
C ARG A 82 -7.98 2.50 -21.72
N GLN A 83 -8.98 2.05 -20.98
CA GLN A 83 -8.85 1.67 -19.57
C GLN A 83 -7.67 0.70 -19.32
N ARG A 84 -7.45 -0.24 -20.25
CA ARG A 84 -6.35 -1.21 -20.19
C ARG A 84 -4.95 -0.55 -20.16
N THR A 85 -4.80 0.60 -20.85
CA THR A 85 -3.53 1.34 -20.84
C THR A 85 -3.23 1.91 -19.46
N TRP A 86 -4.25 2.44 -18.78
CA TRP A 86 -4.13 2.93 -17.40
C TRP A 86 -3.85 1.79 -16.41
N THR A 87 -4.52 0.64 -16.60
CA THR A 87 -4.29 -0.56 -15.81
C THR A 87 -2.84 -1.03 -15.90
N TYR A 88 -2.29 -1.17 -17.10
CA TYR A 88 -0.90 -1.58 -17.28
C TYR A 88 0.09 -0.51 -16.80
N GLY A 89 -0.20 0.76 -17.05
CA GLY A 89 0.61 1.87 -16.54
C GLY A 89 0.70 1.87 -15.02
N SER A 90 -0.42 1.68 -14.33
CA SER A 90 -0.45 1.53 -12.87
C SER A 90 0.36 0.32 -12.41
N GLY A 91 0.20 -0.83 -13.06
CA GLY A 91 0.97 -2.04 -12.74
C GLY A 91 2.48 -1.84 -12.88
N VAL A 92 2.93 -1.15 -13.93
CA VAL A 92 4.36 -0.79 -14.10
C VAL A 92 4.82 0.11 -12.95
N CYS A 93 4.05 1.15 -12.62
CA CYS A 93 4.39 2.06 -11.52
C CYS A 93 4.48 1.33 -10.17
N GLU A 94 3.59 0.37 -9.91
CA GLU A 94 3.63 -0.45 -8.70
C GLU A 94 4.88 -1.35 -8.64
N LEU A 95 5.26 -1.99 -9.75
CA LEU A 95 6.49 -2.78 -9.82
C LEU A 95 7.74 -1.91 -9.63
N VAL A 96 7.76 -0.70 -10.20
CA VAL A 96 8.83 0.28 -9.98
C VAL A 96 8.90 0.69 -8.52
N ALA A 97 7.75 0.96 -7.87
CA ALA A 97 7.69 1.27 -6.44
C ALA A 97 8.29 0.13 -5.60
N ALA A 98 7.91 -1.12 -5.88
CA ALA A 98 8.43 -2.30 -5.19
C ALA A 98 9.95 -2.44 -5.38
N ALA A 99 10.46 -2.24 -6.59
CA ALA A 99 11.89 -2.29 -6.89
C ALA A 99 12.68 -1.20 -6.15
N LEU A 100 12.18 0.05 -6.16
CA LEU A 100 12.81 1.17 -5.46
C LEU A 100 12.85 0.94 -3.94
N LEU A 101 11.78 0.40 -3.35
CA LEU A 101 11.70 0.09 -1.92
C LEU A 101 12.63 -1.06 -1.52
N SER A 102 12.89 -2.00 -2.40
CA SER A 102 13.75 -3.16 -2.14
C SER A 102 15.23 -2.78 -1.98
N ASN A 103 15.69 -1.75 -2.65
CA ASN A 103 17.08 -1.31 -2.63
C ASN A 103 17.29 -0.22 -1.57
N ARG A 104 18.31 -0.39 -0.71
CA ARG A 104 18.64 0.56 0.36
C ARG A 104 18.96 1.97 -0.14
N ARG A 105 19.60 2.08 -1.32
CA ARG A 105 20.01 3.37 -1.89
C ARG A 105 18.84 4.17 -2.47
N THR A 106 17.79 3.48 -2.93
CA THR A 106 16.62 4.10 -3.57
C THR A 106 15.38 4.10 -2.68
N ARG A 107 15.49 3.56 -1.46
CA ARG A 107 14.36 3.37 -0.54
C ARG A 107 13.62 4.68 -0.23
N SER A 108 14.33 5.77 0.02
CA SER A 108 13.73 7.08 0.28
C SER A 108 12.91 7.55 -0.93
N ALA A 109 13.52 7.53 -2.14
CA ALA A 109 12.81 7.83 -3.38
C ALA A 109 11.61 6.88 -3.60
N GLY A 110 11.77 5.59 -3.28
CA GLY A 110 10.70 4.59 -3.32
C GLY A 110 9.53 4.94 -2.41
N GLY A 111 9.80 5.44 -1.20
CA GLY A 111 8.78 5.91 -0.26
C GLY A 111 7.99 7.10 -0.81
N LEU A 112 8.69 8.09 -1.37
CA LEU A 112 8.06 9.27 -1.99
C LEU A 112 7.23 8.86 -3.22
N PHE A 113 7.80 8.03 -4.10
CA PHE A 113 7.11 7.54 -5.29
C PHE A 113 5.85 6.73 -4.92
N SER A 114 5.95 5.88 -3.89
CA SER A 114 4.80 5.12 -3.37
C SER A 114 3.70 6.03 -2.82
N ALA A 115 4.06 7.10 -2.09
CA ALA A 115 3.08 8.06 -1.59
C ALA A 115 2.38 8.80 -2.74
N ALA A 116 3.13 9.23 -3.76
CA ALA A 116 2.57 9.88 -4.95
C ALA A 116 1.67 8.92 -5.75
N LEU A 117 2.09 7.66 -5.93
CA LEU A 117 1.29 6.64 -6.59
C LEU A 117 -0.03 6.39 -5.86
N LEU A 118 0.00 6.24 -4.53
CA LEU A 118 -1.20 6.04 -3.72
C LEU A 118 -2.14 7.24 -3.80
N LEU A 119 -1.62 8.47 -3.82
CA LEU A 119 -2.43 9.67 -4.05
C LEU A 119 -3.06 9.67 -5.45
N GLY A 120 -2.31 9.27 -6.47
CA GLY A 120 -2.79 9.20 -7.85
C GLY A 120 -3.89 8.17 -8.08
N VAL A 121 -3.86 7.03 -7.39
CA VAL A 121 -4.90 5.98 -7.51
C VAL A 121 -6.11 6.22 -6.60
N TRP A 122 -6.04 7.15 -5.66
CA TRP A 122 -7.13 7.43 -4.73
C TRP A 122 -8.44 7.86 -5.41
N PRO A 123 -8.44 8.76 -6.41
CA PRO A 123 -9.65 9.08 -7.17
C PRO A 123 -10.30 7.85 -7.81
N GLY A 124 -9.51 6.89 -8.32
CA GLY A 124 -10.02 5.63 -8.86
C GLY A 124 -10.71 4.76 -7.80
N ASN A 125 -10.16 4.71 -6.58
CA ASN A 125 -10.79 4.01 -5.46
C ASN A 125 -12.13 4.66 -5.07
N ILE A 126 -12.22 6.00 -5.07
CA ILE A 126 -13.46 6.74 -4.82
C ILE A 126 -14.48 6.44 -5.93
N TYR A 127 -14.06 6.53 -7.19
CA TYR A 127 -14.91 6.23 -8.34
C TYR A 127 -15.49 4.81 -8.25
N MET A 128 -14.64 3.82 -7.95
CA MET A 128 -15.10 2.43 -7.76
C MET A 128 -16.12 2.32 -6.63
N ALA A 129 -15.88 2.97 -5.49
CA ALA A 129 -16.80 2.91 -4.35
C ALA A 129 -18.16 3.51 -4.74
N CYS A 130 -18.18 4.66 -5.41
CA CYS A 130 -19.40 5.28 -5.91
C CYS A 130 -20.13 4.36 -6.90
N ASN A 131 -19.40 3.80 -7.90
CA ASN A 131 -20.01 2.91 -8.88
C ASN A 131 -20.62 1.65 -8.23
N TYR A 132 -19.92 1.02 -7.26
CA TYR A 132 -20.42 -0.18 -6.60
C TYR A 132 -21.64 0.08 -5.71
N LEU A 133 -21.79 1.30 -5.22
CA LEU A 133 -22.96 1.70 -4.44
C LEU A 133 -24.17 2.08 -5.32
N THR A 134 -23.91 2.69 -6.49
CA THR A 134 -24.97 3.21 -7.36
C THR A 134 -25.43 2.22 -8.42
N GLN A 135 -24.53 1.39 -8.95
CA GLN A 135 -24.89 0.40 -9.96
C GLN A 135 -25.67 -0.78 -9.36
N GLN A 136 -26.87 -0.98 -9.88
CA GLN A 136 -27.76 -2.05 -9.41
C GLN A 136 -27.86 -3.24 -10.39
N ASP A 137 -27.40 -3.08 -11.63
CA ASP A 137 -27.49 -4.12 -12.65
C ASP A 137 -26.16 -4.32 -13.39
N PRO A 138 -25.47 -5.48 -13.22
CA PRO A 138 -25.75 -6.55 -12.28
C PRO A 138 -25.40 -6.16 -10.82
N PRO A 139 -26.20 -6.59 -9.82
CA PRO A 139 -25.99 -6.20 -8.45
C PRO A 139 -24.68 -6.75 -7.90
N ARG A 140 -23.87 -5.86 -7.31
CA ARG A 140 -22.62 -6.27 -6.64
C ARG A 140 -22.92 -6.89 -5.27
N SER A 141 -22.14 -7.91 -4.91
CA SER A 141 -22.29 -8.53 -3.59
C SER A 141 -22.05 -7.53 -2.45
N PRO A 142 -22.73 -7.68 -1.30
CA PRO A 142 -22.52 -6.81 -0.14
C PRO A 142 -21.03 -6.71 0.28
N LEU A 143 -20.30 -7.83 0.20
CA LEU A 143 -18.88 -7.88 0.49
C LEU A 143 -18.08 -7.02 -0.49
N ALA A 144 -18.38 -7.07 -1.78
CA ALA A 144 -17.69 -6.24 -2.78
C ALA A 144 -17.91 -4.75 -2.54
N LYS A 145 -19.14 -4.35 -2.17
CA LYS A 145 -19.47 -2.98 -1.79
C LYS A 145 -18.70 -2.54 -0.53
N ALA A 146 -18.70 -3.36 0.51
CA ALA A 146 -17.99 -3.08 1.76
C ALA A 146 -16.48 -2.91 1.53
N VAL A 147 -15.87 -3.78 0.73
CA VAL A 147 -14.43 -3.69 0.37
C VAL A 147 -14.15 -2.41 -0.42
N ALA A 148 -14.99 -2.06 -1.40
CA ALA A 148 -14.81 -0.84 -2.19
C ALA A 148 -14.85 0.42 -1.31
N VAL A 149 -15.81 0.50 -0.40
CA VAL A 149 -15.94 1.64 0.55
C VAL A 149 -14.77 1.67 1.54
N ALA A 150 -14.38 0.53 2.10
CA ALA A 150 -13.29 0.47 3.08
C ALA A 150 -11.93 0.89 2.48
N ARG A 151 -11.70 0.68 1.19
CA ARG A 151 -10.46 1.08 0.51
C ARG A 151 -10.25 2.59 0.52
N VAL A 152 -11.31 3.39 0.56
CA VAL A 152 -11.20 4.86 0.52
C VAL A 152 -10.51 5.41 1.78
N PRO A 153 -10.98 5.13 3.01
CA PRO A 153 -10.30 5.60 4.23
C PRO A 153 -8.97 4.88 4.49
N LEU A 154 -8.82 3.62 4.05
CA LEU A 154 -7.55 2.87 4.18
C LEU A 154 -6.40 3.49 3.37
N GLN A 155 -6.70 4.32 2.39
CA GLN A 155 -5.68 5.03 1.63
C GLN A 155 -4.87 5.99 2.51
N ILE A 156 -5.51 6.62 3.53
CA ILE A 156 -4.83 7.59 4.40
C ILE A 156 -3.67 6.95 5.18
N PRO A 157 -3.85 5.85 5.94
CA PRO A 157 -2.73 5.20 6.62
C PRO A 157 -1.69 4.64 5.65
N LEU A 158 -2.09 4.19 4.45
CA LEU A 158 -1.14 3.76 3.43
C LEU A 158 -0.26 4.92 2.96
N ILE A 159 -0.81 6.08 2.63
CA ILE A 159 -0.03 7.26 2.24
C ILE A 159 0.92 7.68 3.38
N ARG A 160 0.42 7.70 4.63
CA ARG A 160 1.25 8.04 5.79
C ARG A 160 2.42 7.07 6.00
N GLY A 161 2.19 5.77 5.81
CA GLY A 161 3.24 4.76 5.91
C GLY A 161 4.31 4.91 4.82
N ALA A 162 3.91 5.15 3.57
CA ALA A 162 4.82 5.42 2.47
C ALA A 162 5.65 6.71 2.72
N TRP A 163 4.99 7.76 3.22
CA TRP A 163 5.64 9.01 3.61
C TRP A 163 6.64 8.82 4.76
N LYS A 164 6.31 7.96 5.74
CA LYS A 164 7.23 7.60 6.82
C LYS A 164 8.50 6.95 6.28
N ILE A 165 8.38 6.01 5.31
CA ILE A 165 9.55 5.40 4.66
C ILE A 165 10.42 6.48 4.00
N TYR A 166 9.82 7.44 3.29
CA TYR A 166 10.56 8.55 2.69
C TYR A 166 11.36 9.35 3.72
N ARG A 167 10.73 9.74 4.83
CA ARG A 167 11.34 10.62 5.83
C ARG A 167 12.40 9.95 6.71
N GLU A 168 12.22 8.67 7.00
CA GLU A 168 13.05 7.93 7.96
C GLU A 168 14.12 7.05 7.29
N SER A 169 14.10 6.93 5.95
CA SER A 169 15.16 6.23 5.22
C SER A 169 16.37 7.15 5.03
N PRO A 170 17.62 6.62 5.17
CA PRO A 170 18.84 7.38 4.84
C PRO A 170 18.77 7.86 3.39
N GLN A 171 19.16 9.11 3.17
CA GLN A 171 19.34 9.68 1.83
C GLN A 171 20.77 9.47 1.35
#